data_a1d453a90aa38ac7430929c804de46d1
#
_entry.id   a1d453a90aa38ac7430929c804de46d1
#
_cell.length_a   1.000
_cell.length_b   1.000
_cell.length_c   1.000
_cell.angle_alpha   90.00
_cell.angle_beta   90.00
_cell.angle_gamma   90.00
#
_symmetry.space_group_name_H-M   'P 1'
#
loop_
_entity.id
_entity.type
_entity.pdbx_description
1 polymer ?
#
loop_
_entity_poly.entity_id
_entity_poly.type
_entity_poly.pdbx_seq_one_letter_code
_entity_poly.pdbx_strand_id
1 'polypeptide(L)'
;MKRRIVSLLLALSLAFVPAGCRGGEEGSAGQESRLTIVTTTYPVYLFARAVTDGVEGVAVQRLDTGSVSCLHDYTLTVDDMKKIEGADVIALSGAGLEDFMDDALAASDAQTVDCSQGVELLENLSHNHAEGDEDGHDHGHWDPHIWMDPANARIMVENLADGLAQADPEYGERYRENGTTAAEQLDAWEGALREQLEGTKAAGLITFHDGFQYFARAFDLPLLAAIEEEAGSEASAKEIVEITHLVQENGIPVIFTEVNGSDATAQAIARETGCAVSQLTMLMDGPEDGGLDAYYDGMQSNITAVVSGFTGEEVVVP
;
A
#
# COMPACT_ATOMS: atom_id res chain seq x y z
N MET A 1 -65.35 -18.13 82.60
CA MET A 1 -63.93 -18.35 82.26
C MET A 1 -63.88 -18.50 80.69
N LYS A 2 -63.62 -17.46 80.01
CA LYS A 2 -63.51 -17.48 78.50
C LYS A 2 -62.20 -16.93 78.11
N ARG A 3 -61.30 -17.79 77.58
CA ARG A 3 -59.99 -17.43 77.02
C ARG A 3 -60.22 -16.88 75.62
N ARG A 4 -59.76 -15.67 75.38
CA ARG A 4 -59.72 -15.06 74.06
C ARG A 4 -58.35 -15.32 73.47
N ILE A 5 -58.30 -16.05 72.35
CA ILE A 5 -57.15 -16.24 71.53
C ILE A 5 -57.08 -15.11 70.51
N VAL A 6 -56.01 -14.34 70.56
CA VAL A 6 -55.73 -13.29 69.58
C VAL A 6 -54.83 -13.90 68.53
N SER A 7 -55.40 -14.04 67.34
CA SER A 7 -54.63 -14.49 66.17
C SER A 7 -53.89 -13.31 65.51
N LEU A 8 -52.61 -13.37 65.55
CA LEU A 8 -51.72 -12.41 64.85
C LEU A 8 -51.53 -12.86 63.38
N LEU A 9 -52.12 -12.12 62.44
CA LEU A 9 -51.96 -12.29 61.01
C LEU A 9 -50.65 -11.56 60.57
N LEU A 10 -49.63 -12.34 60.25
CA LEU A 10 -48.39 -11.85 59.70
C LEU A 10 -48.62 -11.72 58.17
N ALA A 11 -48.72 -10.50 57.65
CA ALA A 11 -48.76 -10.25 56.22
C ALA A 11 -47.39 -10.27 55.64
N LEU A 12 -47.08 -11.34 54.89
CA LEU A 12 -45.82 -11.49 54.11
C LEU A 12 -46.01 -10.78 52.76
N SER A 13 -45.49 -9.56 52.66
CA SER A 13 -45.42 -8.84 51.39
C SER A 13 -44.27 -9.40 50.54
N LEU A 14 -44.59 -10.24 49.56
CA LEU A 14 -43.66 -10.62 48.48
C LEU A 14 -43.40 -9.39 47.56
N ALA A 15 -42.23 -8.81 47.67
CA ALA A 15 -41.74 -7.87 46.69
C ALA A 15 -41.30 -8.66 45.43
N PHE A 16 -42.13 -8.53 44.36
CA PHE A 16 -41.78 -9.04 43.03
C PHE A 16 -40.79 -8.04 42.42
N VAL A 17 -39.52 -8.42 42.34
CA VAL A 17 -38.48 -7.72 41.56
C VAL A 17 -38.54 -8.29 40.16
N PRO A 18 -38.95 -7.51 39.12
CA PRO A 18 -38.81 -7.97 37.77
C PRO A 18 -37.28 -7.95 37.41
N ALA A 19 -36.70 -9.12 37.28
CA ALA A 19 -35.40 -9.26 36.62
C ALA A 19 -35.57 -8.91 35.13
N GLY A 20 -35.43 -7.63 34.80
CA GLY A 20 -35.27 -7.17 33.45
C GLY A 20 -33.85 -7.59 32.98
N CYS A 21 -33.78 -8.66 32.21
CA CYS A 21 -32.63 -8.89 31.33
C CYS A 21 -32.60 -7.76 30.31
N ARG A 22 -31.91 -6.70 30.65
CA ARG A 22 -31.45 -5.70 29.70
C ARG A 22 -30.14 -6.22 29.17
N GLY A 23 -30.18 -7.08 28.14
CA GLY A 23 -29.12 -7.28 27.20
C GLY A 23 -28.93 -5.92 26.50
N GLY A 24 -28.13 -5.06 27.08
CA GLY A 24 -27.56 -3.93 26.40
C GLY A 24 -26.48 -4.54 25.49
N GLU A 25 -26.76 -4.62 24.21
CA GLU A 25 -25.71 -4.39 23.25
C GLU A 25 -25.19 -2.98 23.57
N GLU A 26 -24.07 -2.92 24.27
CA GLU A 26 -23.22 -1.74 24.20
C GLU A 26 -22.75 -1.66 22.75
N GLY A 27 -23.58 -1.05 21.91
CA GLY A 27 -23.10 -0.46 20.69
C GLY A 27 -21.97 0.47 21.15
N SER A 28 -20.76 0.16 20.75
CA SER A 28 -19.65 1.09 20.78
C SER A 28 -20.15 2.36 20.13
N ALA A 29 -20.57 3.33 20.95
CA ALA A 29 -20.72 4.70 20.49
C ALA A 29 -19.32 5.07 19.98
N GLY A 30 -19.20 5.25 18.66
CA GLY A 30 -17.93 5.62 18.05
C GLY A 30 -17.40 6.82 18.81
N GLN A 31 -16.28 6.62 19.48
CA GLN A 31 -15.55 7.72 20.08
C GLN A 31 -15.09 8.52 18.86
N GLU A 32 -15.59 9.76 18.72
CA GLU A 32 -15.16 10.65 17.63
C GLU A 32 -13.65 10.72 17.70
N SER A 33 -12.99 10.42 16.59
CA SER A 33 -11.54 10.53 16.50
C SER A 33 -11.14 11.99 16.69
N ARG A 34 -10.10 12.23 17.45
CA ARG A 34 -9.50 13.55 17.65
C ARG A 34 -8.81 14.06 16.39
N LEU A 35 -8.21 13.13 15.65
CA LEU A 35 -7.51 13.36 14.39
C LEU A 35 -7.88 12.23 13.42
N THR A 36 -8.32 12.59 12.24
CA THR A 36 -8.62 11.65 11.15
C THR A 36 -7.61 11.86 10.02
N ILE A 37 -6.84 10.83 9.73
CA ILE A 37 -5.85 10.80 8.66
C ILE A 37 -6.40 9.93 7.53
N VAL A 38 -6.44 10.47 6.31
CA VAL A 38 -6.76 9.72 5.10
C VAL A 38 -5.50 9.56 4.27
N THR A 39 -5.23 8.35 3.82
CA THR A 39 -4.05 8.00 3.01
C THR A 39 -4.48 7.57 1.62
N THR A 40 -3.70 7.90 0.62
CA THR A 40 -4.05 7.67 -0.79
C THR A 40 -3.69 6.27 -1.27
N THR A 41 -2.64 5.66 -0.72
CA THR A 41 -2.16 4.35 -1.10
C THR A 41 -2.03 3.42 0.11
N TYR A 42 -1.97 2.13 -0.15
CA TYR A 42 -1.76 1.15 0.92
C TYR A 42 -0.39 1.29 1.60
N PRO A 43 0.74 1.50 0.91
CA PRO A 43 2.02 1.76 1.58
C PRO A 43 1.97 2.96 2.53
N VAL A 44 1.39 4.09 2.09
CA VAL A 44 1.23 5.27 2.96
C VAL A 44 0.32 4.97 4.15
N TYR A 45 -0.71 4.12 3.97
CA TYR A 45 -1.53 3.64 5.08
C TYR A 45 -0.72 2.86 6.12
N LEU A 46 0.15 1.94 5.69
CA LEU A 46 1.03 1.20 6.59
C LEU A 46 1.99 2.12 7.34
N PHE A 47 2.56 3.10 6.65
CA PHE A 47 3.45 4.11 7.24
C PHE A 47 2.71 4.98 8.26
N ALA A 48 1.48 5.43 7.94
CA ALA A 48 0.66 6.20 8.86
C ALA A 48 0.32 5.41 10.12
N ARG A 49 0.00 4.13 9.99
CA ARG A 49 -0.24 3.26 11.15
C ARG A 49 1.00 3.10 12.01
N ALA A 50 2.18 2.94 11.41
CA ALA A 50 3.43 2.86 12.15
C ALA A 50 3.74 4.16 12.91
N VAL A 51 3.58 5.31 12.24
CA VAL A 51 3.85 6.64 12.84
C VAL A 51 2.84 6.97 13.94
N THR A 52 1.60 6.52 13.82
CA THR A 52 0.54 6.81 14.82
C THR A 52 0.42 5.74 15.91
N ASP A 53 1.30 4.74 15.95
CA ASP A 53 1.22 3.66 16.94
C ASP A 53 1.26 4.19 18.37
N GLY A 54 0.28 3.72 19.18
CA GLY A 54 0.14 4.13 20.58
C GLY A 54 -0.29 5.59 20.78
N VAL A 55 -0.73 6.31 19.74
CA VAL A 55 -1.31 7.66 19.85
C VAL A 55 -2.82 7.56 19.95
N GLU A 56 -3.39 7.98 21.09
CA GLU A 56 -4.83 7.86 21.36
C GLU A 56 -5.65 8.85 20.51
N GLY A 57 -6.84 8.42 20.10
CA GLY A 57 -7.83 9.25 19.41
C GLY A 57 -7.47 9.56 17.95
N VAL A 58 -6.52 8.85 17.34
CA VAL A 58 -6.19 8.97 15.92
C VAL A 58 -6.89 7.85 15.15
N ALA A 59 -7.54 8.21 14.06
CA ALA A 59 -8.09 7.27 13.08
C ALA A 59 -7.31 7.39 11.77
N VAL A 60 -6.79 6.26 11.29
CA VAL A 60 -6.16 6.18 9.97
C VAL A 60 -7.11 5.44 9.04
N GLN A 61 -7.46 6.07 7.93
CA GLN A 61 -8.32 5.53 6.88
C GLN A 61 -7.56 5.58 5.56
N ARG A 62 -7.88 4.67 4.63
CA ARG A 62 -7.34 4.74 3.27
C ARG A 62 -8.45 4.98 2.26
N LEU A 63 -8.12 5.55 1.10
CA LEU A 63 -8.99 5.54 -0.07
C LEU A 63 -9.13 4.09 -0.56
N ASP A 64 -10.23 3.76 -1.21
CA ASP A 64 -10.50 2.40 -1.71
C ASP A 64 -9.84 2.17 -3.08
N THR A 65 -8.54 2.36 -3.13
CA THR A 65 -7.71 2.28 -4.34
C THR A 65 -7.18 0.87 -4.62
N GLY A 66 -7.38 -0.07 -3.71
CA GLY A 66 -6.79 -1.42 -3.78
C GLY A 66 -7.33 -2.32 -4.89
N SER A 67 -8.39 -1.92 -5.59
CA SER A 67 -8.94 -2.67 -6.72
C SER A 67 -8.28 -2.36 -8.06
N VAL A 68 -7.42 -1.34 -8.10
CA VAL A 68 -6.68 -0.93 -9.30
C VAL A 68 -5.20 -1.18 -9.10
N SER A 69 -4.52 -1.61 -10.12
CA SER A 69 -3.08 -1.80 -10.11
C SER A 69 -2.32 -0.51 -10.36
N CYS A 70 -2.97 0.50 -10.94
CA CYS A 70 -2.42 1.84 -11.14
C CYS A 70 -3.45 2.90 -10.77
N LEU A 71 -3.02 3.97 -10.07
CA LEU A 71 -3.91 5.07 -9.68
C LEU A 71 -4.17 6.09 -10.78
N HIS A 72 -3.42 6.08 -11.87
CA HIS A 72 -3.62 7.03 -12.98
C HIS A 72 -5.04 7.00 -13.56
N ASP A 73 -5.68 5.82 -13.56
CA ASP A 73 -7.06 5.63 -14.02
C ASP A 73 -8.09 5.62 -12.88
N TYR A 74 -7.68 5.87 -11.64
CA TYR A 74 -8.59 5.81 -10.52
C TYR A 74 -9.57 6.99 -10.54
N THR A 75 -10.85 6.66 -10.40
CA THR A 75 -11.90 7.67 -10.24
C THR A 75 -12.41 7.62 -8.81
N LEU A 76 -12.34 8.76 -8.11
CA LEU A 76 -12.82 8.89 -6.74
C LEU A 76 -14.30 8.46 -6.62
N THR A 77 -14.56 7.56 -5.69
CA THR A 77 -15.91 7.13 -5.35
C THR A 77 -16.59 8.14 -4.43
N VAL A 78 -17.91 8.01 -4.27
CA VAL A 78 -18.66 8.85 -3.30
C VAL A 78 -18.16 8.61 -1.88
N ASP A 79 -17.65 7.42 -1.58
CA ASP A 79 -17.13 7.10 -0.24
C ASP A 79 -15.76 7.73 -0.02
N ASP A 80 -14.90 7.73 -1.03
CA ASP A 80 -13.62 8.45 -0.99
C ASP A 80 -13.83 9.95 -0.77
N MET A 81 -14.79 10.55 -1.47
CA MET A 81 -15.13 11.96 -1.28
C MET A 81 -15.58 12.27 0.15
N LYS A 82 -16.33 11.37 0.80
CA LYS A 82 -16.69 11.53 2.21
C LYS A 82 -15.50 11.40 3.15
N LYS A 83 -14.57 10.46 2.86
CA LYS A 83 -13.33 10.31 3.63
C LYS A 83 -12.50 11.59 3.52
N ILE A 84 -12.31 12.12 2.31
CA ILE A 84 -11.58 13.37 2.04
C ILE A 84 -12.23 14.56 2.76
N GLU A 85 -13.57 14.70 2.69
CA GLU A 85 -14.32 15.77 3.38
C GLU A 85 -14.19 15.67 4.92
N GLY A 86 -14.08 14.47 5.46
CA GLY A 86 -13.98 14.24 6.91
C GLY A 86 -12.55 14.16 7.44
N ALA A 87 -11.54 14.35 6.59
CA ALA A 87 -10.13 14.28 6.98
C ALA A 87 -9.64 15.57 7.64
N ASP A 88 -8.82 15.42 8.68
CA ASP A 88 -8.00 16.53 9.22
C ASP A 88 -6.65 16.60 8.47
N VAL A 89 -6.14 15.43 8.07
CA VAL A 89 -4.90 15.29 7.30
C VAL A 89 -5.11 14.32 6.15
N ILE A 90 -4.62 14.68 4.96
CA ILE A 90 -4.53 13.78 3.80
C ILE A 90 -3.04 13.52 3.53
N ALA A 91 -2.63 12.26 3.67
CA ALA A 91 -1.27 11.83 3.38
C ALA A 91 -1.18 11.26 1.96
N LEU A 92 -0.40 11.92 1.13
CA LEU A 92 -0.18 11.60 -0.27
C LEU A 92 1.09 10.76 -0.42
N SER A 93 1.10 9.81 -1.35
CA SER A 93 2.33 9.18 -1.80
C SER A 93 3.26 10.23 -2.43
N GLY A 94 2.68 11.13 -3.22
CA GLY A 94 3.38 12.21 -3.90
C GLY A 94 3.96 11.80 -5.25
N ALA A 95 4.94 12.56 -5.73
CA ALA A 95 5.57 12.37 -7.04
C ALA A 95 4.60 12.41 -8.24
N GLY A 96 3.45 13.09 -8.10
CA GLY A 96 2.42 13.23 -9.14
C GLY A 96 1.39 12.10 -9.18
N LEU A 97 1.48 11.10 -8.29
CA LEU A 97 0.56 9.96 -8.28
C LEU A 97 -0.90 10.39 -8.08
N GLU A 98 -1.15 11.44 -7.33
CA GLU A 98 -2.48 11.92 -6.95
C GLU A 98 -3.02 13.05 -7.82
N ASP A 99 -2.44 13.34 -8.98
CA ASP A 99 -2.91 14.41 -9.88
C ASP A 99 -4.40 14.24 -10.27
N PHE A 100 -4.90 12.99 -10.30
CA PHE A 100 -6.32 12.68 -10.55
C PHE A 100 -7.29 13.25 -9.49
N MET A 101 -6.80 13.64 -8.30
CA MET A 101 -7.64 14.14 -7.21
C MET A 101 -7.38 15.61 -6.85
N ASP A 102 -6.67 16.37 -7.66
CA ASP A 102 -6.34 17.78 -7.42
C ASP A 102 -7.56 18.65 -7.09
N ASP A 103 -8.66 18.48 -7.81
CA ASP A 103 -9.90 19.23 -7.55
C ASP A 103 -10.49 18.88 -6.16
N ALA A 104 -10.40 17.63 -5.75
CA ALA A 104 -10.89 17.19 -4.45
C ALA A 104 -9.99 17.73 -3.33
N LEU A 105 -8.68 17.72 -3.50
CA LEU A 105 -7.72 18.31 -2.57
C LEU A 105 -7.93 19.82 -2.45
N ALA A 106 -8.10 20.53 -3.56
CA ALA A 106 -8.35 21.97 -3.56
C ALA A 106 -9.67 22.37 -2.90
N ALA A 107 -10.64 21.46 -2.84
CA ALA A 107 -11.94 21.68 -2.18
C ALA A 107 -11.94 21.27 -0.70
N SER A 108 -10.92 20.58 -0.23
CA SER A 108 -10.80 20.11 1.16
C SER A 108 -10.12 21.16 2.06
N ASP A 109 -10.53 21.22 3.32
CA ASP A 109 -9.88 22.02 4.37
C ASP A 109 -8.76 21.21 5.08
N ALA A 110 -8.54 19.94 4.72
CA ALA A 110 -7.55 19.08 5.33
C ALA A 110 -6.11 19.57 5.02
N GLN A 111 -5.21 19.40 5.98
CA GLN A 111 -3.80 19.58 5.73
C GLN A 111 -3.26 18.45 4.87
N THR A 112 -2.59 18.75 3.76
CA THR A 112 -1.91 17.73 2.94
C THR A 112 -0.49 17.49 3.41
N VAL A 113 -0.06 16.23 3.44
CA VAL A 113 1.32 15.80 3.68
C VAL A 113 1.79 15.01 2.46
N ASP A 114 2.69 15.60 1.70
CA ASP A 114 3.35 14.97 0.58
C ASP A 114 4.55 14.17 1.08
N CYS A 115 4.46 12.83 1.01
CA CYS A 115 5.49 11.94 1.49
C CYS A 115 6.72 11.86 0.57
N SER A 116 6.64 12.33 -0.68
CA SER A 116 7.73 12.25 -1.66
C SER A 116 8.83 13.29 -1.50
N GLN A 117 8.66 14.25 -0.60
CA GLN A 117 9.61 15.36 -0.47
C GLN A 117 11.03 14.87 -0.19
N GLY A 118 11.99 15.31 -1.03
CA GLY A 118 13.40 14.92 -0.91
C GLY A 118 13.75 13.55 -1.48
N VAL A 119 12.79 12.82 -2.03
CA VAL A 119 13.06 11.59 -2.79
C VAL A 119 13.69 11.96 -4.13
N GLU A 120 14.72 11.22 -4.54
CA GLU A 120 15.30 11.33 -5.88
C GLU A 120 14.39 10.62 -6.88
N LEU A 121 13.67 11.40 -7.69
CA LEU A 121 12.71 10.88 -8.65
C LEU A 121 13.39 10.32 -9.90
N LEU A 122 12.86 9.23 -10.42
CA LEU A 122 13.23 8.65 -11.71
C LEU A 122 12.25 9.12 -12.79
N GLU A 123 12.75 9.34 -14.00
CA GLU A 123 11.89 9.61 -15.15
C GLU A 123 11.07 8.37 -15.49
N ASN A 124 9.81 8.58 -15.86
CA ASN A 124 8.94 7.51 -16.30
C ASN A 124 9.46 6.91 -17.62
N LEU A 125 9.55 5.57 -17.71
CA LEU A 125 10.09 4.88 -18.90
C LEU A 125 9.22 5.08 -20.14
N SER A 126 7.92 5.19 -19.96
CA SER A 126 6.95 5.42 -21.05
C SER A 126 7.18 6.73 -21.80
N HIS A 127 7.70 7.78 -21.15
CA HIS A 127 8.04 9.04 -21.83
C HIS A 127 9.09 8.92 -22.93
N ASN A 128 9.94 7.88 -22.90
CA ASN A 128 10.97 7.70 -23.91
C ASN A 128 10.46 7.07 -25.22
N HIS A 129 9.20 6.61 -25.28
CA HIS A 129 8.63 5.96 -26.46
C HIS A 129 7.63 6.83 -27.23
N ALA A 130 7.23 7.98 -26.69
CA ALA A 130 6.19 8.86 -27.25
C ALA A 130 6.73 9.93 -28.24
N GLU A 131 7.53 9.54 -29.26
CA GLU A 131 7.69 10.38 -30.46
C GLU A 131 6.57 10.06 -31.47
N GLY A 132 5.30 10.37 -31.16
CA GLY A 132 4.27 10.23 -32.17
C GLY A 132 2.80 10.11 -31.77
N ASP A 133 2.43 9.93 -30.53
CA ASP A 133 1.03 9.81 -30.13
C ASP A 133 0.47 11.14 -29.62
N GLU A 134 -0.47 11.71 -30.44
CA GLU A 134 -1.23 12.94 -30.13
C GLU A 134 -2.43 12.68 -29.18
N ASP A 135 -2.51 11.53 -28.55
CA ASP A 135 -3.58 11.20 -27.60
C ASP A 135 -3.17 11.67 -26.20
N GLY A 136 -3.55 12.90 -25.89
CA GLY A 136 -3.17 13.75 -24.77
C GLY A 136 -3.41 13.24 -23.35
N HIS A 137 -3.00 12.05 -23.01
CA HIS A 137 -2.86 11.59 -21.64
C HIS A 137 -1.44 11.92 -21.19
N ASP A 138 -1.31 12.94 -20.35
CA ASP A 138 -0.05 13.35 -19.71
C ASP A 138 0.26 12.32 -18.61
N HIS A 139 0.91 11.23 -18.97
CA HIS A 139 1.52 10.33 -17.99
C HIS A 139 2.62 11.13 -17.30
N GLY A 140 2.52 11.37 -16.00
CA GLY A 140 3.41 12.25 -15.25
C GLY A 140 4.89 12.04 -15.61
N HIS A 141 5.68 13.09 -15.63
CA HIS A 141 7.09 13.07 -16.03
C HIS A 141 7.94 12.08 -15.19
N TRP A 142 7.50 11.83 -13.96
CA TRP A 142 8.21 11.02 -12.99
C TRP A 142 7.49 9.70 -12.73
N ASP A 143 8.26 8.64 -12.49
CA ASP A 143 7.75 7.38 -11.94
C ASP A 143 7.28 7.61 -10.49
N PRO A 144 5.97 7.46 -10.19
CA PRO A 144 5.44 7.76 -8.86
C PRO A 144 5.59 6.59 -7.86
N HIS A 145 6.07 5.43 -8.27
CA HIS A 145 6.10 4.21 -7.46
C HIS A 145 7.29 4.19 -6.47
N ILE A 146 7.52 5.33 -5.84
CA ILE A 146 8.71 5.60 -5.00
C ILE A 146 8.85 4.65 -3.81
N TRP A 147 7.72 4.16 -3.27
CA TRP A 147 7.70 3.23 -2.12
C TRP A 147 8.31 1.87 -2.42
N MET A 148 8.52 1.53 -3.68
CA MET A 148 9.13 0.26 -4.09
C MET A 148 10.64 0.20 -3.79
N ASP A 149 11.24 1.30 -3.34
CA ASP A 149 12.58 1.37 -2.77
C ASP A 149 12.49 1.58 -1.24
N PRO A 150 12.98 0.64 -0.41
CA PRO A 150 12.94 0.80 1.05
C PRO A 150 13.64 2.07 1.56
N ALA A 151 14.68 2.55 0.86
CA ALA A 151 15.34 3.80 1.21
C ALA A 151 14.42 5.02 0.98
N ASN A 152 13.60 5.00 -0.07
CA ASN A 152 12.56 6.00 -0.28
C ASN A 152 11.43 5.86 0.74
N ALA A 153 11.00 4.63 1.04
CA ALA A 153 9.98 4.37 2.06
C ALA A 153 10.39 4.97 3.43
N ARG A 154 11.67 4.91 3.77
CA ARG A 154 12.22 5.59 4.96
C ARG A 154 12.00 7.10 4.92
N ILE A 155 12.31 7.75 3.79
CA ILE A 155 12.09 9.19 3.61
C ILE A 155 10.59 9.52 3.72
N MET A 156 9.74 8.69 3.13
CA MET A 156 8.28 8.86 3.19
C MET A 156 7.74 8.80 4.62
N VAL A 157 8.23 7.85 5.41
CA VAL A 157 7.87 7.72 6.84
C VAL A 157 8.32 8.94 7.66
N GLU A 158 9.54 9.44 7.42
CA GLU A 158 10.08 10.62 8.10
C GLU A 158 9.25 11.87 7.75
N ASN A 159 8.92 12.07 6.47
CA ASN A 159 8.07 13.18 6.00
C ASN A 159 6.67 13.13 6.62
N LEU A 160 6.09 11.94 6.66
CA LEU A 160 4.78 11.73 7.27
C LEU A 160 4.79 12.03 8.76
N ALA A 161 5.82 11.57 9.49
CA ALA A 161 5.97 11.85 10.92
C ALA A 161 6.10 13.34 11.20
N ASP A 162 6.88 14.06 10.39
CA ASP A 162 7.04 15.52 10.52
C ASP A 162 5.76 16.28 10.15
N GLY A 163 5.03 15.83 9.10
CA GLY A 163 3.75 16.40 8.71
C GLY A 163 2.70 16.24 9.81
N LEU A 164 2.58 15.03 10.38
CA LEU A 164 1.66 14.75 11.49
C LEU A 164 2.03 15.53 12.74
N ALA A 165 3.32 15.69 13.04
CA ALA A 165 3.79 16.51 14.16
C ALA A 165 3.46 18.00 14.00
N GLN A 166 3.28 18.49 12.76
CA GLN A 166 2.83 19.86 12.49
C GLN A 166 1.31 19.97 12.62
N ALA A 167 0.57 18.98 12.14
CA ALA A 167 -0.90 18.96 12.20
C ALA A 167 -1.41 18.77 13.64
N ASP A 168 -0.70 17.99 14.44
CA ASP A 168 -1.05 17.64 15.82
C ASP A 168 0.16 17.78 16.76
N PRO A 169 0.50 19.02 17.14
CA PRO A 169 1.71 19.31 17.92
C PRO A 169 1.71 18.72 19.34
N GLU A 170 0.53 18.38 19.86
CA GLU A 170 0.41 17.76 21.20
C GLU A 170 1.13 16.41 21.25
N TYR A 171 1.08 15.65 20.15
CA TYR A 171 1.75 14.34 20.02
C TYR A 171 2.95 14.38 19.07
N GLY A 172 3.40 15.56 18.69
CA GLY A 172 4.45 15.75 17.68
C GLY A 172 5.76 15.03 17.97
N GLU A 173 6.17 14.95 19.25
CA GLU A 173 7.36 14.18 19.65
C GLU A 173 7.15 12.68 19.43
N ARG A 174 5.95 12.18 19.78
CA ARG A 174 5.62 10.77 19.62
C ARG A 174 5.61 10.33 18.16
N TYR A 175 5.03 11.15 17.27
CA TYR A 175 5.07 10.89 15.83
C TYR A 175 6.50 10.77 15.30
N ARG A 176 7.40 11.70 15.71
CA ARG A 176 8.81 11.65 15.28
C ARG A 176 9.57 10.46 15.84
N GLU A 177 9.32 10.08 17.11
CA GLU A 177 9.91 8.87 17.70
C GLU A 177 9.49 7.63 16.95
N ASN A 178 8.19 7.49 16.67
CA ASN A 178 7.65 6.37 15.89
C ASN A 178 8.19 6.36 14.46
N GLY A 179 8.25 7.53 13.81
CA GLY A 179 8.83 7.67 12.47
C GLY A 179 10.30 7.24 12.43
N THR A 180 11.11 7.66 13.41
CA THR A 180 12.51 7.22 13.53
C THR A 180 12.60 5.71 13.70
N THR A 181 11.78 5.13 14.57
CA THR A 181 11.76 3.67 14.80
C THR A 181 11.39 2.91 13.51
N ALA A 182 10.37 3.38 12.79
CA ALA A 182 9.96 2.76 11.52
C ALA A 182 11.04 2.91 10.44
N ALA A 183 11.71 4.07 10.36
CA ALA A 183 12.82 4.30 9.44
C ALA A 183 14.00 3.36 9.71
N GLU A 184 14.42 3.19 10.96
CA GLU A 184 15.45 2.23 11.36
C GLU A 184 15.08 0.78 11.02
N GLN A 185 13.80 0.43 11.14
CA GLN A 185 13.30 -0.90 10.80
C GLN A 185 13.35 -1.13 9.29
N LEU A 186 12.97 -0.14 8.47
CA LEU A 186 13.07 -0.21 7.01
C LEU A 186 14.51 -0.38 6.53
N ASP A 187 15.47 0.34 7.12
CA ASP A 187 16.90 0.18 6.81
C ASP A 187 17.40 -1.24 7.13
N ALA A 188 16.98 -1.80 8.28
CA ALA A 188 17.35 -3.15 8.67
C ALA A 188 16.76 -4.20 7.70
N TRP A 189 15.53 -4.00 7.26
CA TRP A 189 14.86 -4.89 6.31
C TRP A 189 15.47 -4.81 4.91
N GLU A 190 15.85 -3.62 4.44
CA GLU A 190 16.56 -3.48 3.16
C GLU A 190 17.82 -4.34 3.17
N GLY A 191 18.63 -4.27 4.23
CA GLY A 191 19.82 -5.09 4.39
C GLY A 191 19.53 -6.59 4.32
N ALA A 192 18.49 -7.05 5.03
CA ALA A 192 18.08 -8.45 5.05
C ALA A 192 17.56 -8.94 3.67
N LEU A 193 16.86 -8.08 2.93
CA LEU A 193 16.34 -8.37 1.60
C LEU A 193 17.49 -8.45 0.57
N ARG A 194 18.48 -7.55 0.66
CA ARG A 194 19.68 -7.59 -0.19
C ARG A 194 20.51 -8.86 0.03
N GLU A 195 20.65 -9.30 1.29
CA GLU A 195 21.36 -10.54 1.63
C GLU A 195 20.74 -11.77 0.95
N GLN A 196 19.40 -11.80 0.79
CA GLN A 196 18.72 -12.90 0.11
C GLN A 196 18.98 -12.96 -1.40
N LEU A 197 19.35 -11.83 -2.01
CA LEU A 197 19.74 -11.77 -3.42
C LEU A 197 21.20 -12.15 -3.64
N GLU A 198 22.00 -12.28 -2.59
CA GLU A 198 23.41 -12.64 -2.73
C GLU A 198 23.60 -13.96 -3.49
N GLY A 199 24.38 -13.91 -4.54
CA GLY A 199 24.63 -15.07 -5.42
C GLY A 199 23.58 -15.27 -6.52
N THR A 200 22.45 -14.58 -6.50
CA THR A 200 21.48 -14.59 -7.60
C THR A 200 22.02 -13.79 -8.77
N LYS A 201 22.15 -14.44 -9.92
CA LYS A 201 22.59 -13.79 -11.16
C LYS A 201 21.36 -13.46 -12.00
N ALA A 202 20.69 -12.37 -11.66
CA ALA A 202 19.60 -11.86 -12.48
C ALA A 202 20.17 -11.27 -13.77
N ALA A 203 19.86 -11.89 -14.91
CA ALA A 203 20.26 -11.38 -16.21
C ALA A 203 19.53 -10.07 -16.56
N GLY A 204 18.34 -9.88 -16.01
CA GLY A 204 17.54 -8.67 -16.09
C GLY A 204 16.07 -8.94 -15.87
N LEU A 205 15.36 -7.98 -15.29
CA LEU A 205 13.93 -8.03 -15.10
C LEU A 205 13.21 -7.62 -16.39
N ILE A 206 12.13 -8.32 -16.70
CA ILE A 206 11.12 -7.91 -17.68
C ILE A 206 9.81 -7.95 -16.91
N THR A 207 9.16 -6.78 -16.76
CA THR A 207 7.93 -6.61 -16.00
C THR A 207 6.76 -6.22 -16.90
N PHE A 208 5.54 -6.49 -16.48
CA PHE A 208 4.32 -6.14 -17.20
C PHE A 208 3.66 -4.86 -16.69
N HIS A 209 4.28 -4.20 -15.72
CA HIS A 209 3.89 -2.87 -15.29
C HIS A 209 5.14 -2.02 -15.12
N ASP A 210 5.04 -0.73 -15.50
CA ASP A 210 6.12 0.24 -15.39
C ASP A 210 6.18 0.88 -13.99
N GLY A 211 6.27 0.07 -12.96
CA GLY A 211 6.29 0.51 -11.57
C GLY A 211 7.40 -0.14 -10.74
N PHE A 212 8.31 -0.85 -11.38
CA PHE A 212 9.38 -1.56 -10.68
C PHE A 212 10.77 -0.93 -10.84
N GLN A 213 10.87 0.31 -11.36
CA GLN A 213 12.15 0.98 -11.53
C GLN A 213 12.88 1.19 -10.19
N TYR A 214 12.15 1.70 -9.18
CA TYR A 214 12.73 1.90 -7.85
C TYR A 214 13.12 0.59 -7.17
N PHE A 215 12.30 -0.45 -7.31
CA PHE A 215 12.65 -1.80 -6.84
C PHE A 215 13.90 -2.32 -7.53
N ALA A 216 13.99 -2.22 -8.84
CA ALA A 216 15.13 -2.65 -9.61
C ALA A 216 16.41 -1.90 -9.19
N ARG A 217 16.33 -0.57 -9.02
CA ARG A 217 17.42 0.28 -8.53
C ARG A 217 17.83 -0.11 -7.10
N ALA A 218 16.86 -0.26 -6.19
CA ALA A 218 17.09 -0.59 -4.79
C ALA A 218 17.90 -1.89 -4.62
N PHE A 219 17.69 -2.86 -5.49
CA PHE A 219 18.29 -4.20 -5.37
C PHE A 219 19.33 -4.50 -6.45
N ASP A 220 19.84 -3.48 -7.15
CA ASP A 220 20.85 -3.61 -8.21
C ASP A 220 20.47 -4.63 -9.30
N LEU A 221 19.17 -4.70 -9.62
CA LEU A 221 18.63 -5.59 -10.65
C LEU A 221 18.50 -4.82 -11.97
N PRO A 222 19.08 -5.28 -13.09
CA PRO A 222 18.88 -4.64 -14.38
C PRO A 222 17.40 -4.73 -14.79
N LEU A 223 16.72 -3.62 -15.05
CA LEU A 223 15.39 -3.61 -15.66
C LEU A 223 15.57 -3.47 -17.17
N LEU A 224 15.19 -4.51 -17.92
CA LEU A 224 15.37 -4.56 -19.37
C LEU A 224 14.18 -4.01 -20.14
N ALA A 225 12.98 -4.25 -19.64
CA ALA A 225 11.73 -3.74 -20.22
C ALA A 225 10.59 -3.74 -19.19
N ALA A 226 9.71 -2.75 -19.33
CA ALA A 226 8.34 -2.76 -18.85
C ALA A 226 7.43 -2.85 -20.08
N ILE A 227 6.47 -3.80 -20.10
CA ILE A 227 5.74 -4.15 -21.32
C ILE A 227 4.45 -3.35 -21.45
N GLU A 228 3.79 -3.09 -20.33
CA GLU A 228 2.52 -2.37 -20.25
C GLU A 228 2.75 -1.06 -19.51
N GLU A 229 2.40 0.04 -20.13
CA GLU A 229 2.48 1.37 -19.51
C GLU A 229 1.44 1.50 -18.40
N GLU A 230 0.28 0.85 -18.59
CA GLU A 230 -0.82 0.80 -17.64
C GLU A 230 -1.25 -0.64 -17.41
N ALA A 231 -1.58 -0.97 -16.17
CA ALA A 231 -2.05 -2.30 -15.83
C ALA A 231 -3.35 -2.63 -16.58
N GLY A 232 -3.29 -3.67 -17.42
CA GLY A 232 -4.42 -4.12 -18.22
C GLY A 232 -4.46 -3.55 -19.63
N SER A 233 -3.51 -2.71 -20.06
CA SER A 233 -3.28 -2.43 -21.47
C SER A 233 -2.81 -3.73 -22.16
N GLU A 234 -3.30 -3.98 -23.36
CA GLU A 234 -2.85 -5.14 -24.14
C GLU A 234 -1.62 -4.75 -24.96
N ALA A 235 -0.50 -5.43 -24.71
CA ALA A 235 0.70 -5.25 -25.54
C ALA A 235 0.40 -5.51 -27.02
N SER A 236 0.88 -4.63 -27.88
CA SER A 236 0.73 -4.79 -29.32
C SER A 236 1.46 -6.04 -29.83
N ALA A 237 1.05 -6.58 -30.98
CA ALA A 237 1.73 -7.70 -31.60
C ALA A 237 3.22 -7.42 -31.88
N LYS A 238 3.60 -6.17 -32.11
CA LYS A 238 4.98 -5.73 -32.30
C LYS A 238 5.77 -5.84 -31.00
N GLU A 239 5.24 -5.32 -29.91
CA GLU A 239 5.85 -5.40 -28.58
C GLU A 239 6.04 -6.84 -28.11
N ILE A 240 5.03 -7.71 -28.31
CA ILE A 240 5.16 -9.14 -28.01
C ILE A 240 6.34 -9.77 -28.73
N VAL A 241 6.54 -9.43 -30.02
CA VAL A 241 7.68 -9.92 -30.81
C VAL A 241 9.00 -9.36 -30.27
N GLU A 242 9.07 -8.07 -29.96
CA GLU A 242 10.26 -7.42 -29.42
C GLU A 242 10.68 -8.03 -28.07
N ILE A 243 9.72 -8.24 -27.17
CA ILE A 243 9.97 -8.87 -25.87
C ILE A 243 10.38 -10.35 -26.04
N THR A 244 9.73 -11.06 -26.95
CA THR A 244 10.13 -12.46 -27.26
C THR A 244 11.59 -12.53 -27.69
N HIS A 245 12.05 -11.60 -28.54
CA HIS A 245 13.46 -11.51 -28.94
C HIS A 245 14.36 -11.14 -27.76
N LEU A 246 13.95 -10.17 -26.93
CA LEU A 246 14.69 -9.74 -25.75
C LEU A 246 14.92 -10.91 -24.76
N VAL A 247 13.88 -11.69 -24.51
CA VAL A 247 13.94 -12.90 -23.66
C VAL A 247 14.93 -13.92 -24.23
N GLN A 248 14.88 -14.19 -25.55
CA GLN A 248 15.73 -15.17 -26.19
C GLN A 248 17.19 -14.73 -26.27
N GLU A 249 17.45 -13.47 -26.64
CA GLU A 249 18.79 -12.92 -26.81
C GLU A 249 19.55 -12.83 -25.48
N ASN A 250 18.86 -12.51 -24.39
CA ASN A 250 19.45 -12.39 -23.06
C ASN A 250 19.33 -13.67 -22.22
N GLY A 251 18.66 -14.71 -22.73
CA GLY A 251 18.48 -15.97 -22.02
C GLY A 251 17.70 -15.79 -20.71
N ILE A 252 16.67 -14.94 -20.72
CA ILE A 252 15.87 -14.62 -19.55
C ILE A 252 15.03 -15.83 -19.13
N PRO A 253 15.22 -16.38 -17.93
CA PRO A 253 14.50 -17.59 -17.51
C PRO A 253 13.09 -17.32 -17.01
N VAL A 254 12.77 -16.07 -16.62
CA VAL A 254 11.49 -15.68 -16.01
C VAL A 254 11.11 -14.26 -16.41
N ILE A 255 9.82 -14.03 -16.65
CA ILE A 255 9.21 -12.71 -16.81
C ILE A 255 8.16 -12.51 -15.72
N PHE A 256 7.87 -11.25 -15.35
CA PHE A 256 7.10 -10.94 -14.16
C PHE A 256 5.84 -10.16 -14.51
N THR A 257 4.68 -10.71 -14.14
CA THR A 257 3.40 -9.99 -14.15
C THR A 257 3.10 -9.43 -12.75
N GLU A 258 2.12 -8.55 -12.66
CA GLU A 258 1.63 -8.07 -11.39
C GLU A 258 0.57 -9.03 -10.81
N VAL A 259 0.49 -9.17 -9.47
CA VAL A 259 -0.48 -10.08 -8.79
C VAL A 259 -1.93 -9.77 -9.13
N ASN A 260 -2.26 -8.51 -9.44
CA ASN A 260 -3.61 -8.06 -9.82
C ASN A 260 -3.77 -7.86 -11.34
N GLY A 261 -2.73 -8.13 -12.13
CA GLY A 261 -2.70 -7.95 -13.58
C GLY A 261 -3.10 -9.20 -14.37
N SER A 262 -3.35 -9.02 -15.68
CA SER A 262 -3.54 -10.14 -16.61
C SER A 262 -2.20 -10.83 -16.92
N ASP A 263 -2.16 -12.14 -16.95
CA ASP A 263 -0.99 -12.91 -17.36
C ASP A 263 -1.05 -13.42 -18.82
N ALA A 264 -2.11 -13.06 -19.56
CA ALA A 264 -2.37 -13.65 -20.88
C ALA A 264 -1.24 -13.42 -21.88
N THR A 265 -0.71 -12.20 -21.95
CA THR A 265 0.42 -11.83 -22.82
C THR A 265 1.71 -12.52 -22.35
N ALA A 266 1.99 -12.52 -21.04
CA ALA A 266 3.14 -13.20 -20.45
C ALA A 266 3.13 -14.71 -20.77
N GLN A 267 1.98 -15.35 -20.66
CA GLN A 267 1.80 -16.77 -21.02
C GLN A 267 2.01 -17.02 -22.52
N ALA A 268 1.66 -16.07 -23.39
CA ALA A 268 1.94 -16.18 -24.82
C ALA A 268 3.46 -16.14 -25.10
N ILE A 269 4.17 -15.20 -24.50
CA ILE A 269 5.63 -15.08 -24.61
C ILE A 269 6.32 -16.33 -24.02
N ALA A 270 5.87 -16.80 -22.86
CA ALA A 270 6.40 -17.99 -22.21
C ALA A 270 6.26 -19.26 -23.08
N ARG A 271 5.15 -19.42 -23.79
CA ARG A 271 4.96 -20.56 -24.74
C ARG A 271 5.93 -20.51 -25.89
N GLU A 272 6.31 -19.32 -26.37
CA GLU A 272 7.22 -19.14 -27.51
C GLU A 272 8.69 -19.26 -27.09
N THR A 273 9.04 -18.78 -25.91
CA THR A 273 10.44 -18.69 -25.44
C THR A 273 10.85 -19.85 -24.52
N GLY A 274 9.88 -20.46 -23.83
CA GLY A 274 10.14 -21.44 -22.78
C GLY A 274 10.50 -20.83 -21.42
N CYS A 275 10.45 -19.50 -21.25
CA CYS A 275 10.67 -18.86 -19.96
C CYS A 275 9.50 -19.15 -19.00
N ALA A 276 9.73 -19.00 -17.70
CA ALA A 276 8.68 -19.04 -16.68
C ALA A 276 7.94 -17.69 -16.60
N VAL A 277 6.75 -17.71 -16.01
CA VAL A 277 6.02 -16.51 -15.58
C VAL A 277 5.92 -16.55 -14.07
N SER A 278 6.26 -15.45 -13.41
CA SER A 278 6.12 -15.25 -11.97
C SER A 278 5.37 -13.94 -11.70
N GLN A 279 5.04 -13.68 -10.45
CA GLN A 279 4.28 -12.48 -10.08
C GLN A 279 5.06 -11.62 -9.09
N LEU A 280 4.96 -10.30 -9.26
CA LEU A 280 5.41 -9.31 -8.30
C LEU A 280 4.21 -8.50 -7.79
N THR A 281 4.32 -7.95 -6.60
CA THR A 281 3.32 -7.05 -6.04
C THR A 281 3.83 -5.61 -5.98
N MET A 282 2.94 -4.68 -6.33
CA MET A 282 3.14 -3.24 -6.16
C MET A 282 2.72 -2.76 -4.76
N LEU A 283 2.27 -3.66 -3.89
CA LEU A 283 1.76 -3.30 -2.56
C LEU A 283 0.55 -2.36 -2.58
N MET A 284 -0.28 -2.42 -3.63
CA MET A 284 -1.43 -1.52 -3.75
C MET A 284 -2.62 -1.93 -2.87
N ASP A 285 -2.67 -3.17 -2.41
CA ASP A 285 -3.71 -3.68 -1.53
C ASP A 285 -3.16 -4.59 -0.43
N GLY A 286 -3.94 -4.76 0.62
CA GLY A 286 -3.63 -5.62 1.73
C GLY A 286 -4.63 -5.48 2.89
N PRO A 287 -4.43 -6.22 4.00
CA PRO A 287 -5.37 -6.25 5.11
C PRO A 287 -5.52 -4.87 5.79
N GLU A 288 -6.74 -4.56 6.21
CA GLU A 288 -7.05 -3.30 6.93
C GLU A 288 -6.34 -3.20 8.30
N ASP A 289 -6.01 -4.33 8.91
CA ASP A 289 -5.25 -4.39 10.15
C ASP A 289 -3.72 -4.49 9.92
N GLY A 290 -3.27 -4.41 8.66
CA GLY A 290 -1.87 -4.42 8.29
C GLY A 290 -1.04 -3.36 9.04
N GLY A 291 0.14 -3.75 9.50
CA GLY A 291 1.16 -2.87 10.05
C GLY A 291 2.34 -2.74 9.09
N LEU A 292 3.43 -2.12 9.54
CA LEU A 292 4.64 -1.95 8.74
C LEU A 292 5.21 -3.30 8.25
N ASP A 293 4.99 -4.39 9.01
CA ASP A 293 5.39 -5.74 8.61
C ASP A 293 4.77 -6.18 7.28
N ALA A 294 3.56 -5.72 6.95
CA ALA A 294 2.93 -6.03 5.67
C ALA A 294 3.70 -5.43 4.47
N TYR A 295 4.37 -4.28 4.66
CA TYR A 295 5.29 -3.74 3.66
C TYR A 295 6.49 -4.68 3.45
N TYR A 296 7.11 -5.14 4.55
CA TYR A 296 8.21 -6.08 4.48
C TYR A 296 7.80 -7.39 3.80
N ASP A 297 6.67 -7.95 4.18
CA ASP A 297 6.16 -9.22 3.61
C ASP A 297 5.96 -9.13 2.10
N GLY A 298 5.44 -8.01 1.62
CA GLY A 298 5.29 -7.77 0.18
C GLY A 298 6.64 -7.64 -0.54
N MET A 299 7.56 -6.86 0.01
CA MET A 299 8.93 -6.74 -0.54
C MET A 299 9.66 -8.09 -0.50
N GLN A 300 9.52 -8.84 0.59
CA GLN A 300 10.05 -10.21 0.74
C GLN A 300 9.48 -11.16 -0.32
N SER A 301 8.17 -11.05 -0.60
CA SER A 301 7.52 -11.84 -1.65
C SER A 301 8.15 -11.54 -3.03
N ASN A 302 8.39 -10.26 -3.34
CA ASN A 302 9.03 -9.86 -4.58
C ASN A 302 10.46 -10.41 -4.69
N ILE A 303 11.28 -10.29 -3.64
CA ILE A 303 12.63 -10.85 -3.61
C ILE A 303 12.60 -12.37 -3.81
N THR A 304 11.69 -13.05 -3.12
CA THR A 304 11.50 -14.51 -3.25
C THR A 304 11.15 -14.91 -4.68
N ALA A 305 10.23 -14.17 -5.33
CA ALA A 305 9.84 -14.41 -6.71
C ALA A 305 11.01 -14.22 -7.69
N VAL A 306 11.83 -13.19 -7.47
CA VAL A 306 13.03 -12.93 -8.27
C VAL A 306 14.06 -14.06 -8.08
N VAL A 307 14.40 -14.40 -6.85
CA VAL A 307 15.38 -15.46 -6.56
C VAL A 307 14.92 -16.80 -7.15
N SER A 308 13.69 -17.21 -6.86
CA SER A 308 13.12 -18.47 -7.39
C SER A 308 13.09 -18.50 -8.91
N GLY A 309 12.68 -17.39 -9.53
CA GLY A 309 12.61 -17.28 -11.00
C GLY A 309 13.97 -17.42 -11.70
N PHE A 310 15.02 -16.84 -11.14
CA PHE A 310 16.37 -16.88 -11.73
C PHE A 310 17.16 -18.12 -11.35
N THR A 311 16.93 -18.72 -10.19
CA THR A 311 17.65 -19.93 -9.75
C THR A 311 16.95 -21.23 -10.17
N GLY A 312 15.65 -21.19 -10.41
CA GLY A 312 14.80 -22.37 -10.60
C GLY A 312 14.57 -23.19 -9.32
N GLU A 313 14.96 -22.66 -8.16
CA GLU A 313 14.80 -23.29 -6.86
C GLU A 313 13.60 -22.67 -6.13
N GLU A 314 12.78 -23.51 -5.48
CA GLU A 314 11.72 -23.02 -4.62
C GLU A 314 12.30 -22.46 -3.32
N VAL A 315 12.24 -21.15 -3.15
CA VAL A 315 12.73 -20.50 -1.91
C VAL A 315 11.64 -20.61 -0.85
N VAL A 316 11.93 -21.36 0.20
CA VAL A 316 11.05 -21.42 1.39
C VAL A 316 11.38 -20.24 2.28
N VAL A 317 10.46 -19.29 2.38
CA VAL A 317 10.56 -18.16 3.32
C VAL A 317 10.39 -18.70 4.74
N PRO A 318 11.28 -18.36 5.69
CA PRO A 318 11.25 -18.86 7.07
C PRO A 318 10.06 -18.35 7.89
#